data_e6e92393d11c026ff7f2df0617492740
#
_entry.id   e6e92393d11c026ff7f2df0617492740
#
_cell.length_a   1.000
_cell.length_b   1.000
_cell.length_c   1.000
_cell.angle_alpha   90.00
_cell.angle_beta   90.00
_cell.angle_gamma   90.00
#
_symmetry.space_group_name_H-M   'P 1'
#
loop_
_entity.id
_entity.type
_entity.pdbx_description
1 polymer ?
#
loop_
_entity_poly.entity_id
_entity_poly.type
_entity_poly.pdbx_seq_one_letter_code
_entity_poly.pdbx_strand_id
1 'polypeptide(L)'
;MLALLTVLAGAASSAADTEWPGSLREGIPRQLPGWDPAPSDPLATEAENEMGRYWEVSRFFQQVDRTKNTAKQYRLVVQDYGGKNLEADLRSAFTRAGKSTGVEAKELTVGGYKAFAVTDRSGGPPTTLVTVLVTKSRILLAQGANVDRDEAIRLLSYVDFGKILAAKP
;
A
#
# COMPACT_ATOMS: atom_id res chain seq x y z
N MET A 1 -15.15 -12.90 -5.98
CA MET A 1 -13.98 -13.10 -6.86
C MET A 1 -13.31 -11.75 -6.99
N LEU A 2 -12.37 -11.47 -6.07
CA LEU A 2 -11.60 -10.22 -6.11
C LEU A 2 -10.61 -10.36 -7.26
N ALA A 3 -10.74 -9.53 -8.30
CA ALA A 3 -9.79 -9.50 -9.39
C ALA A 3 -8.43 -9.07 -8.84
N LEU A 4 -7.49 -10.00 -8.76
CA LEU A 4 -6.08 -9.73 -8.50
C LEU A 4 -5.60 -8.80 -9.62
N LEU A 5 -5.37 -7.52 -9.31
CA LEU A 5 -4.75 -6.60 -10.25
C LEU A 5 -3.32 -7.08 -10.51
N THR A 6 -3.16 -7.82 -11.61
CA THR A 6 -1.84 -8.19 -12.12
C THR A 6 -1.21 -6.95 -12.73
N VAL A 7 -0.28 -6.35 -12.00
CA VAL A 7 0.54 -5.27 -12.55
C VAL A 7 1.56 -5.88 -13.50
N LEU A 8 1.38 -5.63 -14.79
CA LEU A 8 2.39 -5.88 -15.82
C LEU A 8 3.60 -4.97 -15.57
N ALA A 9 4.77 -5.59 -15.41
CA ALA A 9 6.04 -4.90 -15.25
C ALA A 9 6.40 -4.17 -16.57
N GLY A 10 6.28 -2.86 -16.56
CA GLY A 10 6.84 -1.99 -17.60
C GLY A 10 8.34 -1.78 -17.38
N ALA A 11 9.10 -1.70 -18.47
CA ALA A 11 10.56 -1.61 -18.49
C ALA A 11 11.09 -0.41 -17.69
N ALA A 12 12.10 -0.67 -16.86
CA ALA A 12 12.77 0.30 -16.00
C ALA A 12 13.58 1.31 -16.83
N SER A 13 13.31 2.59 -16.63
CA SER A 13 14.21 3.68 -16.98
C SER A 13 14.99 4.08 -15.71
N SER A 14 16.32 3.98 -15.76
CA SER A 14 17.18 4.39 -14.65
C SER A 14 17.32 5.91 -14.64
N ALA A 15 16.70 6.59 -13.70
CA ALA A 15 16.94 8.00 -13.41
C ALA A 15 17.39 8.18 -11.96
N ALA A 16 18.23 9.18 -11.74
CA ALA A 16 18.94 9.46 -10.51
C ALA A 16 18.06 9.50 -9.25
N ASP A 17 18.55 8.85 -8.22
CA ASP A 17 17.81 8.26 -7.09
C ASP A 17 17.34 9.21 -5.98
N THR A 18 17.52 10.52 -6.09
CA THR A 18 17.19 11.49 -5.03
C THR A 18 16.16 12.53 -5.43
N GLU A 19 15.85 12.64 -6.71
CA GLU A 19 14.84 13.55 -7.22
C GLU A 19 13.45 12.89 -7.27
N TRP A 20 12.41 13.72 -7.38
CA TRP A 20 11.04 13.25 -7.61
C TRP A 20 10.97 12.29 -8.83
N PRO A 21 10.27 11.16 -8.76
CA PRO A 21 9.45 10.65 -7.65
C PRO A 21 10.19 9.73 -6.67
N GLY A 22 11.49 9.55 -6.82
CA GLY A 22 12.30 8.67 -5.97
C GLY A 22 12.25 9.00 -4.47
N SER A 23 12.09 10.28 -4.12
CA SER A 23 11.95 10.74 -2.73
C SER A 23 10.73 10.17 -1.99
N LEU A 24 9.69 9.69 -2.69
CA LEU A 24 8.56 9.02 -2.08
C LEU A 24 8.96 7.77 -1.27
N ARG A 25 10.04 7.09 -1.68
CA ARG A 25 10.53 5.88 -1.01
C ARG A 25 11.10 6.13 0.38
N GLU A 26 11.53 7.35 0.67
CA GLU A 26 12.18 7.69 1.94
C GLU A 26 11.26 7.52 3.16
N GLY A 27 9.96 7.65 2.95
CA GLY A 27 8.96 7.40 3.99
C GLY A 27 8.63 5.92 4.20
N ILE A 28 9.04 5.03 3.27
CA ILE A 28 8.79 3.59 3.39
C ILE A 28 9.97 2.96 4.16
N PRO A 29 9.73 2.25 5.29
CA PRO A 29 10.80 1.65 6.07
C PRO A 29 11.59 0.63 5.24
N ARG A 30 12.92 0.61 5.40
CA ARG A 30 13.78 -0.39 4.74
C ARG A 30 13.62 -1.78 5.35
N GLN A 31 13.28 -1.84 6.63
CA GLN A 31 13.08 -3.08 7.40
C GLN A 31 11.84 -2.94 8.27
N LEU A 32 11.16 -4.05 8.48
CA LEU A 32 10.10 -4.20 9.47
C LEU A 32 10.51 -5.27 10.48
N PRO A 33 10.31 -5.07 11.79
CA PRO A 33 10.69 -6.05 12.80
C PRO A 33 10.03 -7.41 12.57
N GLY A 34 10.86 -8.44 12.42
CA GLY A 34 10.41 -9.82 12.17
C GLY A 34 9.98 -10.12 10.73
N TRP A 35 10.27 -9.21 9.78
CA TRP A 35 9.99 -9.41 8.37
C TRP A 35 11.27 -9.30 7.53
N ASP A 36 11.39 -10.14 6.53
CA ASP A 36 12.47 -10.08 5.55
C ASP A 36 12.08 -9.10 4.43
N PRO A 37 12.91 -8.08 4.14
CA PRO A 37 12.67 -7.19 3.01
C PRO A 37 12.96 -7.92 1.69
N ALA A 38 12.29 -7.49 0.61
CA ALA A 38 12.69 -7.92 -0.72
C ALA A 38 14.12 -7.45 -1.04
N PRO A 39 14.89 -8.22 -1.82
CA PRO A 39 16.30 -7.96 -2.07
C PRO A 39 16.58 -6.70 -2.90
N SER A 40 15.58 -6.12 -3.54
CA SER A 40 15.74 -4.93 -4.40
C SER A 40 15.17 -3.67 -3.76
N ASP A 41 15.88 -2.56 -3.89
CA ASP A 41 15.30 -1.24 -3.59
C ASP A 41 14.15 -0.91 -4.56
N PRO A 42 13.09 -0.28 -4.07
CA PRO A 42 11.96 0.07 -4.91
C PRO A 42 12.35 1.13 -5.94
N LEU A 43 12.00 0.86 -7.19
CA LEU A 43 12.07 1.85 -8.25
C LEU A 43 10.75 2.63 -8.30
N ALA A 44 10.84 3.91 -8.63
CA ALA A 44 9.67 4.71 -8.92
C ALA A 44 9.18 4.38 -10.33
N THR A 45 7.91 4.10 -10.49
CA THR A 45 7.28 3.78 -11.78
C THR A 45 6.06 4.65 -12.01
N GLU A 46 5.86 5.09 -13.25
CA GLU A 46 4.60 5.69 -13.67
C GLU A 46 3.62 4.59 -14.05
N ALA A 47 2.37 4.72 -13.61
CA ALA A 47 1.30 3.79 -13.88
C ALA A 47 -0.05 4.51 -14.04
N GLU A 48 -1.06 3.79 -14.49
CA GLU A 48 -2.42 4.29 -14.66
C GLU A 48 -3.44 3.26 -14.18
N ASN A 49 -4.51 3.73 -13.55
CA ASN A 49 -5.66 2.93 -13.16
C ASN A 49 -6.97 3.73 -13.36
N GLU A 50 -8.09 3.20 -12.87
CA GLU A 50 -9.40 3.87 -12.96
C GLU A 50 -9.43 5.27 -12.33
N MET A 51 -8.54 5.54 -11.36
CA MET A 51 -8.40 6.85 -10.72
C MET A 51 -7.51 7.81 -11.52
N GLY A 52 -6.77 7.35 -12.55
CA GLY A 52 -5.91 8.14 -13.40
C GLY A 52 -4.44 7.74 -13.33
N ARG A 53 -3.57 8.59 -13.90
CA ARG A 53 -2.12 8.40 -13.86
C ARG A 53 -1.55 8.74 -12.49
N TYR A 54 -0.54 7.99 -12.07
CA TYR A 54 0.14 8.19 -10.79
C TYR A 54 1.59 7.71 -10.86
N TRP A 55 2.40 8.25 -9.98
CA TRP A 55 3.71 7.69 -9.64
C TRP A 55 3.57 6.73 -8.47
N GLU A 56 4.27 5.61 -8.56
CA GLU A 56 4.26 4.57 -7.53
C GLU A 56 5.67 4.22 -7.09
N VAL A 57 5.84 4.10 -5.77
CA VAL A 57 7.01 3.46 -5.15
C VAL A 57 6.51 2.40 -4.19
N SER A 58 7.05 1.19 -4.27
CA SER A 58 6.60 0.10 -3.40
C SER A 58 7.75 -0.71 -2.81
N ARG A 59 7.54 -1.27 -1.62
CA ARG A 59 8.46 -2.21 -0.97
C ARG A 59 7.72 -3.42 -0.47
N PHE A 60 8.32 -4.59 -0.68
CA PHE A 60 7.80 -5.87 -0.25
C PHE A 60 8.54 -6.37 0.97
N PHE A 61 7.78 -7.06 1.84
CA PHE A 61 8.27 -7.77 3.00
C PHE A 61 7.62 -9.14 3.05
N GLN A 62 8.36 -10.13 3.55
CA GLN A 62 7.82 -11.47 3.77
C GLN A 62 8.20 -12.00 5.14
N GLN A 63 7.37 -12.89 5.66
CA GLN A 63 7.65 -13.64 6.87
C GLN A 63 7.29 -15.09 6.61
N VAL A 64 8.27 -16.00 6.73
CA VAL A 64 8.08 -17.44 6.47
C VAL A 64 8.17 -18.19 7.78
N ASP A 65 7.08 -18.84 8.18
CA ASP A 65 7.08 -19.82 9.27
C ASP A 65 7.26 -21.23 8.69
N ARG A 66 8.52 -21.70 8.70
CA ARG A 66 8.87 -23.02 8.17
C ARG A 66 8.25 -24.16 8.95
N THR A 67 7.93 -23.95 10.24
CA THR A 67 7.35 -25.00 11.09
C THR A 67 5.89 -25.25 10.76
N LYS A 68 5.16 -24.20 10.34
CA LYS A 68 3.76 -24.26 9.95
C LYS A 68 3.56 -24.31 8.44
N ASN A 69 4.65 -24.25 7.67
CA ASN A 69 4.60 -24.13 6.21
C ASN A 69 3.67 -22.99 5.73
N THR A 70 3.75 -21.84 6.39
CA THR A 70 2.95 -20.66 6.08
C THR A 70 3.84 -19.48 5.77
N ALA A 71 3.38 -18.62 4.88
CA ALA A 71 4.03 -17.36 4.54
C ALA A 71 3.03 -16.22 4.68
N LYS A 72 3.53 -15.10 5.21
CA LYS A 72 2.87 -13.80 5.17
C LYS A 72 3.59 -12.92 4.17
N GLN A 73 2.84 -12.11 3.44
CA GLN A 73 3.38 -11.10 2.54
C GLN A 73 2.80 -9.73 2.91
N TYR A 74 3.64 -8.72 2.86
CA TYR A 74 3.23 -7.35 3.12
C TYR A 74 3.89 -6.42 2.12
N ARG A 75 3.09 -5.57 1.48
CA ARG A 75 3.57 -4.57 0.53
C ARG A 75 3.14 -3.19 0.98
N LEU A 76 4.08 -2.29 1.09
CA LEU A 76 3.83 -0.86 1.25
C LEU A 76 4.01 -0.16 -0.10
N VAL A 77 3.01 0.64 -0.47
CA VAL A 77 2.97 1.35 -1.75
C VAL A 77 2.59 2.79 -1.50
N VAL A 78 3.41 3.72 -1.95
CA VAL A 78 3.05 5.14 -2.02
C VAL A 78 2.67 5.46 -3.46
N GLN A 79 1.49 6.04 -3.66
CA GLN A 79 1.01 6.52 -4.96
C GLN A 79 0.71 8.01 -4.89
N ASP A 80 1.17 8.76 -5.90
CA ASP A 80 0.90 10.19 -6.06
C ASP A 80 0.21 10.46 -7.40
N TYR A 81 -0.97 11.05 -7.34
CA TYR A 81 -1.86 11.32 -8.47
C TYR A 81 -1.79 12.77 -8.96
N GLY A 82 -0.70 13.48 -8.68
CA GLY A 82 -0.43 14.78 -9.29
C GLY A 82 -1.47 15.87 -8.98
N GLY A 83 -1.98 15.92 -7.75
CA GLY A 83 -2.93 16.97 -7.33
C GLY A 83 -4.41 16.63 -7.46
N LYS A 84 -4.78 15.47 -8.02
CA LYS A 84 -6.17 14.98 -8.05
C LYS A 84 -6.70 14.74 -6.63
N ASN A 85 -7.96 15.13 -6.37
CA ASN A 85 -8.61 14.81 -5.09
C ASN A 85 -9.20 13.40 -5.13
N LEU A 86 -8.62 12.50 -4.36
CA LEU A 86 -8.96 11.07 -4.33
C LEU A 86 -10.03 10.69 -3.30
N GLU A 87 -10.40 11.58 -2.38
CA GLU A 87 -11.22 11.20 -1.23
C GLU A 87 -12.58 10.59 -1.63
N ALA A 88 -13.25 11.18 -2.62
CA ALA A 88 -14.54 10.68 -3.08
C ALA A 88 -14.42 9.32 -3.78
N ASP A 89 -13.39 9.14 -4.62
CA ASP A 89 -13.13 7.90 -5.34
C ASP A 89 -12.82 6.75 -4.35
N LEU A 90 -11.95 7.02 -3.36
CA LEU A 90 -11.60 6.06 -2.32
C LEU A 90 -12.82 5.66 -1.47
N ARG A 91 -13.64 6.65 -1.06
CA ARG A 91 -14.87 6.36 -0.30
C ARG A 91 -15.85 5.52 -1.10
N SER A 92 -15.99 5.79 -2.39
CA SER A 92 -16.85 5.01 -3.29
C SER A 92 -16.35 3.57 -3.45
N ALA A 93 -15.04 3.38 -3.69
CA ALA A 93 -14.41 2.06 -3.79
C ALA A 93 -14.55 1.26 -2.49
N PHE A 94 -14.31 1.90 -1.35
CA PHE A 94 -14.45 1.32 -0.02
C PHE A 94 -15.89 0.87 0.26
N THR A 95 -16.89 1.73 -0.05
CA THR A 95 -18.31 1.40 0.13
C THR A 95 -18.73 0.22 -0.74
N ARG A 96 -18.21 0.13 -1.97
CA ARG A 96 -18.47 -1.03 -2.85
C ARG A 96 -17.87 -2.32 -2.29
N ALA A 97 -16.61 -2.26 -1.82
CA ALA A 97 -15.94 -3.42 -1.23
C ALA A 97 -16.71 -3.98 -0.03
N GLY A 98 -17.20 -3.11 0.87
CA GLY A 98 -17.96 -3.51 2.05
C GLY A 98 -19.33 -4.17 1.79
N LYS A 99 -19.81 -4.17 0.53
CA LYS A 99 -21.03 -4.88 0.13
C LYS A 99 -20.79 -6.34 -0.25
N SER A 100 -19.52 -6.75 -0.39
CA SER A 100 -19.17 -8.12 -0.79
C SER A 100 -19.22 -9.06 0.40
N THR A 101 -19.75 -10.27 0.19
CA THR A 101 -19.80 -11.31 1.23
C THR A 101 -18.39 -11.72 1.65
N GLY A 102 -18.15 -11.85 2.96
CA GLY A 102 -16.85 -12.22 3.52
C GLY A 102 -15.84 -11.06 3.56
N VAL A 103 -16.27 -9.85 3.20
CA VAL A 103 -15.44 -8.64 3.24
C VAL A 103 -15.87 -7.75 4.40
N GLU A 104 -14.91 -7.40 5.26
CA GLU A 104 -15.07 -6.39 6.30
C GLU A 104 -14.43 -5.09 5.83
N ALA A 105 -15.20 -3.99 5.85
CA ALA A 105 -14.74 -2.66 5.51
C ALA A 105 -14.89 -1.72 6.71
N LYS A 106 -13.82 -0.98 7.07
CA LYS A 106 -13.81 -0.09 8.23
C LYS A 106 -13.06 1.21 7.91
N GLU A 107 -13.72 2.35 8.14
CA GLU A 107 -13.07 3.66 8.16
C GLU A 107 -12.38 3.87 9.51
N LEU A 108 -11.15 4.40 9.50
CA LEU A 108 -10.31 4.58 10.70
C LEU A 108 -9.29 5.69 10.51
N THR A 109 -8.48 5.93 11.54
CA THR A 109 -7.37 6.90 11.48
C THR A 109 -6.06 6.17 11.74
N VAL A 110 -5.04 6.43 10.90
CA VAL A 110 -3.68 5.90 11.04
C VAL A 110 -2.70 7.05 11.00
N GLY A 111 -1.89 7.21 12.06
CA GLY A 111 -0.91 8.29 12.15
C GLY A 111 -1.50 9.71 12.05
N GLY A 112 -2.78 9.89 12.42
CA GLY A 112 -3.50 11.15 12.28
C GLY A 112 -4.19 11.36 10.93
N TYR A 113 -4.02 10.45 9.97
CA TYR A 113 -4.58 10.51 8.63
C TYR A 113 -5.83 9.64 8.50
N LYS A 114 -6.78 10.08 7.68
CA LYS A 114 -7.96 9.28 7.32
C LYS A 114 -7.52 8.03 6.58
N ALA A 115 -8.08 6.88 6.96
CA ALA A 115 -7.77 5.60 6.35
C ALA A 115 -9.02 4.74 6.13
N PHE A 116 -8.92 3.84 5.15
CA PHE A 116 -9.93 2.87 4.77
C PHE A 116 -9.32 1.48 4.79
N ALA A 117 -9.81 0.60 5.65
CA ALA A 117 -9.33 -0.77 5.75
C ALA A 117 -10.37 -1.75 5.20
N VAL A 118 -9.92 -2.64 4.33
CA VAL A 118 -10.74 -3.72 3.77
C VAL A 118 -10.03 -5.03 4.07
N THR A 119 -10.73 -5.98 4.69
CA THR A 119 -10.23 -7.34 4.93
C THR A 119 -11.16 -8.34 4.27
N ASP A 120 -10.63 -9.11 3.36
CA ASP A 120 -11.34 -10.20 2.67
C ASP A 120 -10.94 -11.54 3.31
N ARG A 121 -11.94 -12.32 3.72
CA ARG A 121 -11.81 -13.67 4.29
C ARG A 121 -12.59 -14.70 3.48
N SER A 122 -13.13 -14.34 2.32
CA SER A 122 -13.99 -15.22 1.51
C SER A 122 -13.24 -16.39 0.89
N GLY A 123 -11.92 -16.26 0.68
CA GLY A 123 -11.08 -17.23 -0.04
C GLY A 123 -10.06 -17.98 0.83
N GLY A 124 -10.14 -17.91 2.17
CA GLY A 124 -9.17 -18.56 3.06
C GLY A 124 -8.44 -17.60 3.98
N PRO A 125 -7.09 -17.61 4.04
CA PRO A 125 -6.33 -16.68 4.87
C PRO A 125 -6.65 -15.23 4.54
N PRO A 126 -6.67 -14.32 5.53
CA PRO A 126 -7.11 -12.95 5.31
C PRO A 126 -6.20 -12.20 4.33
N THR A 127 -6.82 -11.47 3.42
CA THR A 127 -6.15 -10.46 2.61
C THR A 127 -6.62 -9.09 3.07
N THR A 128 -5.70 -8.26 3.51
CA THR A 128 -6.01 -6.92 4.04
C THR A 128 -5.42 -5.85 3.15
N LEU A 129 -6.21 -4.82 2.87
CA LEU A 129 -5.78 -3.57 2.26
C LEU A 129 -6.13 -2.43 3.20
N VAL A 130 -5.12 -1.66 3.61
CA VAL A 130 -5.32 -0.39 4.31
C VAL A 130 -4.86 0.74 3.40
N THR A 131 -5.77 1.64 3.05
CA THR A 131 -5.48 2.83 2.25
C THR A 131 -5.48 4.05 3.15
N VAL A 132 -4.36 4.74 3.27
CA VAL A 132 -4.19 5.96 4.06
C VAL A 132 -4.12 7.17 3.14
N LEU A 133 -5.00 8.15 3.32
CA LEU A 133 -5.01 9.39 2.56
C LEU A 133 -4.02 10.38 3.19
N VAL A 134 -2.78 10.40 2.71
CA VAL A 134 -1.70 11.25 3.24
C VAL A 134 -1.89 12.72 2.83
N THR A 135 -2.28 12.95 1.57
CA THR A 135 -2.76 14.24 1.06
C THR A 135 -4.00 14.00 0.19
N LYS A 136 -4.63 15.06 -0.31
CA LYS A 136 -5.76 14.92 -1.25
C LYS A 136 -5.46 14.07 -2.49
N SER A 137 -4.18 13.98 -2.91
CA SER A 137 -3.72 13.31 -4.13
C SER A 137 -2.70 12.19 -3.87
N ARG A 138 -2.27 12.00 -2.63
CA ARG A 138 -1.24 11.02 -2.28
C ARG A 138 -1.77 10.03 -1.27
N ILE A 139 -1.64 8.75 -1.59
CA ILE A 139 -2.08 7.66 -0.74
C ILE A 139 -0.93 6.72 -0.41
N LEU A 140 -1.01 6.12 0.77
CA LEU A 140 -0.20 4.98 1.16
C LEU A 140 -1.12 3.76 1.22
N LEU A 141 -0.76 2.71 0.49
CA LEU A 141 -1.42 1.42 0.52
C LEU A 141 -0.57 0.44 1.32
N ALA A 142 -1.20 -0.26 2.24
CA ALA A 142 -0.64 -1.41 2.96
C ALA A 142 -1.42 -2.66 2.56
N GLN A 143 -0.79 -3.52 1.76
CA GLN A 143 -1.39 -4.74 1.25
C GLN A 143 -0.80 -5.94 1.98
N GLY A 144 -1.63 -6.72 2.67
CA GLY A 144 -1.23 -7.90 3.40
C GLY A 144 -1.91 -9.16 2.90
N ALA A 145 -1.13 -10.19 2.55
CA ALA A 145 -1.63 -11.54 2.33
C ALA A 145 -1.30 -12.39 3.56
N ASN A 146 -2.30 -13.06 4.11
CA ASN A 146 -2.23 -13.75 5.40
C ASN A 146 -1.85 -12.81 6.57
N VAL A 147 -2.28 -11.56 6.47
CA VAL A 147 -2.08 -10.48 7.45
C VAL A 147 -3.44 -9.93 7.81
N ASP A 148 -3.78 -9.89 9.10
CA ASP A 148 -5.02 -9.28 9.53
C ASP A 148 -4.91 -7.75 9.60
N ARG A 149 -6.06 -7.09 9.82
CA ARG A 149 -6.15 -5.63 9.84
C ARG A 149 -5.27 -5.01 10.93
N ASP A 150 -5.30 -5.57 12.13
CA ASP A 150 -4.62 -4.96 13.28
C ASP A 150 -3.10 -5.10 13.13
N GLU A 151 -2.62 -6.22 12.58
CA GLU A 151 -1.23 -6.39 12.20
C GLU A 151 -0.82 -5.42 11.09
N ALA A 152 -1.63 -5.26 10.05
CA ALA A 152 -1.35 -4.32 8.96
C ALA A 152 -1.26 -2.87 9.49
N ILE A 153 -2.16 -2.46 10.38
CA ILE A 153 -2.13 -1.13 11.01
C ILE A 153 -0.90 -0.97 11.90
N ARG A 154 -0.55 -1.98 12.70
CA ARG A 154 0.66 -1.95 13.52
C ARG A 154 1.92 -1.79 12.67
N LEU A 155 2.01 -2.44 11.52
CA LEU A 155 3.15 -2.31 10.61
C LEU A 155 3.22 -0.90 9.98
N LEU A 156 2.10 -0.22 9.81
CA LEU A 156 2.07 1.17 9.35
C LEU A 156 2.69 2.17 10.35
N SER A 157 2.84 1.82 11.63
CA SER A 157 3.53 2.67 12.61
C SER A 157 5.02 2.87 12.33
N TYR A 158 5.63 2.05 11.47
CA TYR A 158 7.02 2.19 11.03
C TYR A 158 7.18 3.10 9.80
N VAL A 159 6.08 3.57 9.21
CA VAL A 159 6.12 4.49 8.07
C VAL A 159 6.36 5.91 8.54
N ASP A 160 7.29 6.60 7.90
CA ASP A 160 7.51 8.03 8.11
C ASP A 160 6.59 8.86 7.20
N PHE A 161 5.39 9.14 7.70
CA PHE A 161 4.40 9.96 6.99
C PHE A 161 4.92 11.37 6.71
N GLY A 162 5.79 11.92 7.58
CA GLY A 162 6.40 13.23 7.39
C GLY A 162 7.25 13.29 6.13
N LYS A 163 8.05 12.27 5.88
CA LYS A 163 8.86 12.16 4.64
C LYS A 163 7.98 11.98 3.40
N ILE A 164 6.93 11.13 3.48
CA ILE A 164 5.98 10.99 2.37
C ILE A 164 5.31 12.35 2.08
N LEU A 165 4.92 13.09 3.10
CA LEU A 165 4.29 14.40 2.96
C LEU A 165 5.24 15.43 2.35
N ALA A 166 6.51 15.43 2.77
CA ALA A 166 7.53 16.40 2.36
C ALA A 166 8.06 16.15 0.94
N ALA A 167 7.90 14.94 0.38
CA ALA A 167 8.33 14.64 -0.98
C ALA A 167 7.62 15.55 -1.99
N LYS A 168 8.39 16.25 -2.83
CA LYS A 168 7.88 17.23 -3.82
C LYS A 168 8.14 16.74 -5.22
N PRO A 169 7.20 17.02 -6.15
CA PRO A 169 7.45 16.90 -7.58
C PRO A 169 8.54 17.85 -8.05
#